data_6157f044195a0b5ae417bca61d168bbc
#
_entry.id   6157f044195a0b5ae417bca61d168bbc
#
_cell.length_a   1.000
_cell.length_b   1.000
_cell.length_c   1.000
_cell.angle_alpha   90.00
_cell.angle_beta   90.00
_cell.angle_gamma   90.00
#
_symmetry.space_group_name_H-M   'P 1'
#
loop_
_entity.id
_entity.type
_entity.pdbx_description
1 polymer ?
#
loop_
_entity_poly.entity_id
_entity_poly.type
_entity_poly.pdbx_seq_one_letter_code
_entity_poly.pdbx_strand_id
1 'polypeptide(L)'
;RHVLLVGAGSTGNQVLREMLQHQRPRIRVVGFVDDDPRKQRALLQGVRVLGPVARLSEILRRQKVDEVIVAVTRAPRTLIQQVTACCEACGVPVRIVPEYYEIITGSVTVNRLREIDITDLLGREEGVLDDPAVLSFFSGKRVLVTGGGGTIGGEIARQVARMGPAQLVVIERAENALYEIERDLRARQTGVPFVPLIGDIGDTRRMETVLAAFRPHILLHAAAHKHVPLMQNNPCEAVKNNILATRGLGRLAIRHRVENFLLISTDKAVRPVSVMGASKRLAEHVIQALNAAGPTRFCAVRFGNVLGSSGSVVPLFREQIKAGGPVTVTHPGMARYFMTTREAVRLVLHAA
;
A
#
# COMPACT_ATOMS: atom_id res chain seq x y z
N ARG A 1 -23.21 19.60 -13.16
CA ARG A 1 -21.83 19.19 -13.48
C ARG A 1 -21.80 18.49 -14.83
N HIS A 2 -20.88 18.90 -15.70
CA HIS A 2 -20.65 18.30 -17.00
C HIS A 2 -19.47 17.34 -16.91
N VAL A 3 -19.70 16.07 -17.19
CA VAL A 3 -18.71 15.00 -17.03
C VAL A 3 -18.33 14.43 -18.40
N LEU A 4 -17.04 14.25 -18.64
CA LEU A 4 -16.50 13.54 -19.79
C LEU A 4 -15.94 12.19 -19.37
N LEU A 5 -16.29 11.12 -20.06
CA LEU A 5 -15.84 9.76 -19.76
C LEU A 5 -14.71 9.36 -20.70
N VAL A 6 -13.59 8.89 -20.17
CA VAL A 6 -12.50 8.26 -20.93
C VAL A 6 -12.65 6.76 -20.84
N GLY A 7 -12.88 6.10 -21.98
CA GLY A 7 -13.19 4.70 -22.11
C GLY A 7 -14.67 4.42 -22.37
N ALA A 8 -15.00 4.03 -23.61
CA ALA A 8 -16.33 3.65 -24.08
C ALA A 8 -16.50 2.11 -24.12
N GLY A 9 -15.92 1.42 -23.10
CA GLY A 9 -16.05 -0.03 -22.91
C GLY A 9 -17.18 -0.38 -21.94
N SER A 10 -17.14 -1.62 -21.39
CA SER A 10 -18.11 -2.13 -20.42
C SER A 10 -18.17 -1.24 -19.19
N THR A 11 -17.03 -0.88 -18.61
CA THR A 11 -16.90 -0.02 -17.44
C THR A 11 -17.46 1.37 -17.68
N GLY A 12 -17.12 2.01 -18.82
CA GLY A 12 -17.66 3.33 -19.19
C GLY A 12 -19.17 3.30 -19.37
N ASN A 13 -19.70 2.27 -19.98
CA ASN A 13 -21.15 2.06 -20.16
C ASN A 13 -21.87 1.85 -18.82
N GLN A 14 -21.24 1.14 -17.89
CA GLN A 14 -21.76 0.92 -16.53
C GLN A 14 -21.79 2.21 -15.71
N VAL A 15 -20.70 2.99 -15.73
CA VAL A 15 -20.63 4.31 -15.08
C VAL A 15 -21.71 5.24 -15.63
N LEU A 16 -21.89 5.28 -16.98
CA LEU A 16 -22.93 6.08 -17.60
C LEU A 16 -24.33 5.64 -17.13
N ARG A 17 -24.62 4.33 -17.13
CA ARG A 17 -25.91 3.78 -16.69
C ARG A 17 -26.24 4.21 -15.27
N GLU A 18 -25.27 4.12 -14.39
CA GLU A 18 -25.44 4.50 -13.00
C GLU A 18 -25.66 6.02 -12.83
N MET A 19 -24.94 6.85 -13.59
CA MET A 19 -25.17 8.29 -13.59
C MET A 19 -26.57 8.66 -14.09
N LEU A 20 -27.11 7.91 -15.05
CA LEU A 20 -28.47 8.11 -15.56
C LEU A 20 -29.56 7.60 -14.61
N GLN A 21 -29.33 6.48 -13.90
CA GLN A 21 -30.31 5.86 -12.99
C GLN A 21 -30.47 6.63 -11.67
N HIS A 22 -29.39 7.14 -11.11
CA HIS A 22 -29.39 7.82 -9.81
C HIS A 22 -29.81 9.29 -9.89
N GLN A 23 -30.72 9.67 -10.80
CA GLN A 23 -31.37 10.99 -10.95
C GLN A 23 -30.86 12.07 -9.95
N ARG A 24 -29.56 12.26 -9.84
CA ARG A 24 -29.02 13.47 -9.20
C ARG A 24 -29.13 14.56 -10.25
N PRO A 25 -30.04 15.53 -10.10
CA PRO A 25 -30.44 16.46 -11.17
C PRO A 25 -29.30 17.37 -11.68
N ARG A 26 -28.04 17.03 -11.41
CA ARG A 26 -26.86 17.90 -11.65
C ARG A 26 -25.72 17.29 -12.43
N ILE A 27 -25.81 16.00 -12.87
CA ILE A 27 -24.72 15.39 -13.67
C ILE A 27 -25.20 15.21 -15.10
N ARG A 28 -24.49 15.81 -16.06
CA ARG A 28 -24.69 15.63 -17.51
C ARG A 28 -23.43 15.04 -18.10
N VAL A 29 -23.50 13.85 -18.68
CA VAL A 29 -22.39 13.28 -19.43
C VAL A 29 -22.34 13.94 -20.79
N VAL A 30 -21.22 14.62 -21.08
CA VAL A 30 -21.00 15.40 -22.31
C VAL A 30 -20.65 14.48 -23.47
N GLY A 31 -19.91 13.42 -23.21
CA GLY A 31 -19.48 12.46 -24.22
C GLY A 31 -18.51 11.45 -23.67
N PHE A 32 -18.06 10.56 -24.56
CA PHE A 32 -16.97 9.64 -24.35
C PHE A 32 -15.74 10.02 -25.17
N VAL A 33 -14.57 9.61 -24.70
CA VAL A 33 -13.32 9.56 -25.45
C VAL A 33 -12.79 8.14 -25.42
N ASP A 34 -12.47 7.55 -26.56
CA ASP A 34 -11.97 6.17 -26.67
C ASP A 34 -11.05 6.05 -27.91
N ASP A 35 -9.92 5.33 -27.77
CA ASP A 35 -8.96 5.19 -28.86
C ASP A 35 -9.32 4.09 -29.87
N ASP A 36 -10.32 3.23 -29.58
CA ASP A 36 -10.78 2.20 -30.50
C ASP A 36 -11.47 2.83 -31.72
N PRO A 37 -10.91 2.71 -32.96
CA PRO A 37 -11.48 3.30 -34.17
C PRO A 37 -12.92 2.82 -34.45
N ARG A 38 -13.28 1.62 -34.03
CA ARG A 38 -14.62 1.05 -34.23
C ARG A 38 -15.69 1.72 -33.40
N LYS A 39 -15.30 2.40 -32.31
CA LYS A 39 -16.20 3.14 -31.41
C LYS A 39 -16.30 4.61 -31.75
N GLN A 40 -15.47 5.11 -32.65
CA GLN A 40 -15.48 6.52 -33.04
C GLN A 40 -16.86 6.92 -33.61
N ARG A 41 -17.40 8.04 -33.10
CA ARG A 41 -18.74 8.54 -33.44
C ARG A 41 -19.93 7.66 -33.01
N ALA A 42 -19.68 6.51 -32.37
CA ALA A 42 -20.74 5.66 -31.83
C ALA A 42 -21.56 6.38 -30.75
N LEU A 43 -22.79 5.91 -30.56
CA LEU A 43 -23.70 6.37 -29.50
C LEU A 43 -23.83 5.24 -28.47
N LEU A 44 -23.48 5.51 -27.21
CA LEU A 44 -23.72 4.61 -26.09
C LEU A 44 -24.82 5.23 -25.21
N GLN A 45 -25.97 4.59 -25.14
CA GLN A 45 -27.14 5.08 -24.41
C GLN A 45 -27.47 6.56 -24.72
N GLY A 46 -27.34 6.97 -25.97
CA GLY A 46 -27.58 8.35 -26.42
C GLY A 46 -26.42 9.32 -26.25
N VAL A 47 -25.30 8.89 -25.64
CA VAL A 47 -24.09 9.71 -25.45
C VAL A 47 -23.05 9.36 -26.51
N ARG A 48 -22.52 10.37 -27.20
CA ARG A 48 -21.60 10.20 -28.34
C ARG A 48 -20.15 10.00 -27.91
N VAL A 49 -19.41 9.17 -28.62
CA VAL A 49 -17.94 9.13 -28.59
C VAL A 49 -17.41 10.28 -29.45
N LEU A 50 -16.74 11.24 -28.79
CA LEU A 50 -16.32 12.51 -29.37
C LEU A 50 -15.00 12.43 -30.15
N GLY A 51 -14.19 11.42 -29.84
CA GLY A 51 -12.92 11.20 -30.51
C GLY A 51 -11.93 10.36 -29.70
N PRO A 52 -10.70 10.21 -30.20
CA PRO A 52 -9.62 9.52 -29.47
C PRO A 52 -9.06 10.38 -28.32
N VAL A 53 -8.33 9.76 -27.39
CA VAL A 53 -7.70 10.44 -26.25
C VAL A 53 -6.73 11.54 -26.69
N ALA A 54 -6.07 11.38 -27.83
CA ALA A 54 -5.20 12.40 -28.41
C ALA A 54 -5.91 13.76 -28.64
N ARG A 55 -7.24 13.77 -28.82
CA ARG A 55 -8.05 14.99 -28.98
C ARG A 55 -8.62 15.52 -27.67
N LEU A 56 -8.28 14.94 -26.52
CA LEU A 56 -8.87 15.31 -25.24
C LEU A 56 -8.70 16.82 -24.93
N SER A 57 -7.52 17.37 -25.12
CA SER A 57 -7.27 18.82 -24.89
C SER A 57 -8.12 19.74 -25.78
N GLU A 58 -8.36 19.33 -27.04
CA GLU A 58 -9.25 20.07 -27.96
C GLU A 58 -10.71 20.02 -27.48
N ILE A 59 -11.15 18.83 -27.04
CA ILE A 59 -12.51 18.61 -26.54
C ILE A 59 -12.75 19.43 -25.27
N LEU A 60 -11.80 19.41 -24.30
CA LEU A 60 -11.90 20.19 -23.07
C LEU A 60 -11.96 21.70 -23.28
N ARG A 61 -11.29 22.23 -24.33
CA ARG A 61 -11.35 23.65 -24.68
C ARG A 61 -12.64 24.05 -25.38
N ARG A 62 -13.25 23.13 -26.15
CA ARG A 62 -14.45 23.42 -26.94
C ARG A 62 -15.76 23.21 -26.18
N GLN A 63 -15.74 22.34 -25.19
CA GLN A 63 -16.94 21.96 -24.44
C GLN A 63 -16.77 22.33 -22.96
N LYS A 64 -17.86 22.71 -22.33
CA LYS A 64 -17.87 22.91 -20.88
C LYS A 64 -17.79 21.53 -20.20
N VAL A 65 -16.63 21.22 -19.64
CA VAL A 65 -16.38 19.98 -18.85
C VAL A 65 -15.94 20.40 -17.47
N ASP A 66 -16.68 19.97 -16.45
CA ASP A 66 -16.37 20.25 -15.05
C ASP A 66 -15.51 19.15 -14.43
N GLU A 67 -15.48 17.95 -15.03
CA GLU A 67 -14.77 16.77 -14.50
C GLU A 67 -14.56 15.73 -15.60
N VAL A 68 -13.39 15.07 -15.58
CA VAL A 68 -13.07 13.90 -16.42
C VAL A 68 -13.03 12.66 -15.56
N ILE A 69 -13.62 11.55 -16.04
CA ILE A 69 -13.56 10.25 -15.34
C ILE A 69 -12.93 9.22 -16.26
N VAL A 70 -11.84 8.61 -15.81
CA VAL A 70 -11.21 7.47 -16.49
C VAL A 70 -11.98 6.21 -16.10
N ALA A 71 -12.75 5.69 -17.06
CA ALA A 71 -13.61 4.52 -16.91
C ALA A 71 -13.07 3.36 -17.77
N VAL A 72 -11.79 3.02 -17.56
CA VAL A 72 -11.09 1.92 -18.22
C VAL A 72 -10.58 0.98 -17.15
N THR A 73 -11.04 -0.28 -17.19
CA THR A 73 -10.52 -1.34 -16.32
C THR A 73 -9.05 -1.56 -16.61
N ARG A 74 -8.20 -1.53 -15.58
CA ARG A 74 -6.74 -1.63 -15.73
C ARG A 74 -6.18 -0.64 -16.74
N ALA A 75 -6.52 0.63 -16.55
CA ALA A 75 -6.06 1.69 -17.43
C ALA A 75 -4.53 1.69 -17.54
N PRO A 76 -3.94 1.59 -18.75
CA PRO A 76 -2.50 1.66 -18.94
C PRO A 76 -1.94 2.97 -18.37
N ARG A 77 -0.75 2.90 -17.78
CA ARG A 77 -0.04 4.09 -17.23
C ARG A 77 0.02 5.24 -18.23
N THR A 78 0.32 4.92 -19.48
CA THR A 78 0.40 5.91 -20.57
C THR A 78 -0.90 6.65 -20.76
N LEU A 79 -2.03 5.96 -20.68
CA LEU A 79 -3.36 6.57 -20.74
C LEU A 79 -3.60 7.50 -19.56
N ILE A 80 -3.32 7.03 -18.33
CA ILE A 80 -3.53 7.82 -17.12
C ILE A 80 -2.66 9.09 -17.17
N GLN A 81 -1.37 8.96 -17.52
CA GLN A 81 -0.45 10.09 -17.66
C GLN A 81 -0.92 11.09 -18.71
N GLN A 82 -1.33 10.61 -19.89
CA GLN A 82 -1.82 11.46 -20.97
C GLN A 82 -3.09 12.22 -20.56
N VAL A 83 -4.08 11.54 -19.98
CA VAL A 83 -5.33 12.14 -19.51
C VAL A 83 -5.05 13.17 -18.42
N THR A 84 -4.20 12.82 -17.43
CA THR A 84 -3.84 13.72 -16.32
C THR A 84 -3.17 14.98 -16.84
N ALA A 85 -2.16 14.87 -17.70
CA ALA A 85 -1.47 16.02 -18.28
C ALA A 85 -2.41 16.94 -19.08
N CYS A 86 -3.32 16.37 -19.87
CA CYS A 86 -4.32 17.14 -20.62
C CYS A 86 -5.30 17.86 -19.68
N CYS A 87 -5.75 17.21 -18.62
CA CYS A 87 -6.69 17.77 -17.66
C CYS A 87 -6.06 18.88 -16.82
N GLU A 88 -4.81 18.68 -16.36
CA GLU A 88 -4.03 19.68 -15.63
C GLU A 88 -3.83 20.96 -16.48
N ALA A 89 -3.43 20.79 -17.73
CA ALA A 89 -3.25 21.92 -18.65
C ALA A 89 -4.56 22.73 -18.92
N CYS A 90 -5.72 22.10 -18.70
CA CYS A 90 -7.04 22.73 -18.88
C CYS A 90 -7.71 23.11 -17.54
N GLY A 91 -7.10 22.83 -16.39
CA GLY A 91 -7.66 23.10 -15.06
C GLY A 91 -8.90 22.24 -14.73
N VAL A 92 -9.05 21.06 -15.34
CA VAL A 92 -10.19 20.17 -15.15
C VAL A 92 -9.79 19.01 -14.23
N PRO A 93 -10.50 18.76 -13.11
CA PRO A 93 -10.21 17.64 -12.22
C PRO A 93 -10.47 16.30 -12.92
N VAL A 94 -9.65 15.30 -12.58
CA VAL A 94 -9.76 13.94 -13.11
C VAL A 94 -9.92 12.92 -11.99
N ARG A 95 -10.83 11.95 -12.19
CA ARG A 95 -11.04 10.81 -11.30
C ARG A 95 -10.90 9.49 -12.07
N ILE A 96 -10.69 8.43 -11.35
CA ILE A 96 -10.58 7.07 -11.91
C ILE A 96 -11.54 6.12 -11.20
N VAL A 97 -12.05 5.14 -11.96
CA VAL A 97 -12.79 3.99 -11.42
C VAL A 97 -11.78 3.03 -10.79
N PRO A 98 -11.88 2.69 -9.49
CA PRO A 98 -10.96 1.76 -8.85
C PRO A 98 -11.14 0.32 -9.36
N GLU A 99 -10.04 -0.39 -9.66
CA GLU A 99 -10.04 -1.79 -10.14
C GLU A 99 -10.76 -2.78 -9.22
N TYR A 100 -10.67 -2.55 -7.92
CA TYR A 100 -11.10 -3.51 -6.89
C TYR A 100 -12.61 -3.82 -6.89
N TYR A 101 -13.42 -2.95 -7.47
CA TYR A 101 -14.88 -3.06 -7.37
C TYR A 101 -15.55 -3.83 -8.51
N GLU A 102 -14.93 -3.92 -9.67
CA GLU A 102 -15.48 -4.72 -10.77
C GLU A 102 -15.44 -6.23 -10.48
N ILE A 103 -14.42 -6.67 -9.73
CA ILE A 103 -14.17 -8.10 -9.45
C ILE A 103 -15.15 -8.64 -8.37
N ILE A 104 -15.57 -7.82 -7.40
CA ILE A 104 -16.34 -8.32 -6.24
C ILE A 104 -17.85 -8.09 -6.36
N THR A 105 -18.28 -6.99 -6.97
CA THR A 105 -19.71 -6.60 -6.93
C THR A 105 -20.39 -6.54 -8.29
N GLY A 106 -19.64 -6.63 -9.39
CA GLY A 106 -20.19 -6.47 -10.75
C GLY A 106 -20.85 -5.11 -11.00
N SER A 107 -20.74 -4.16 -10.06
CA SER A 107 -21.34 -2.83 -10.17
C SER A 107 -20.39 -1.72 -9.75
N VAL A 108 -20.30 -0.68 -10.57
CA VAL A 108 -19.50 0.53 -10.30
C VAL A 108 -20.44 1.61 -9.78
N THR A 109 -20.22 2.14 -8.58
CA THR A 109 -21.01 3.25 -8.02
C THR A 109 -20.28 4.59 -8.13
N VAL A 110 -20.94 5.63 -8.62
CA VAL A 110 -20.39 7.00 -8.78
C VAL A 110 -19.85 7.58 -7.47
N ASN A 111 -20.38 7.18 -6.33
CA ASN A 111 -19.88 7.58 -5.01
C ASN A 111 -18.49 7.01 -4.65
N ARG A 112 -17.95 6.10 -5.46
CA ARG A 112 -16.67 5.42 -5.21
C ARG A 112 -15.55 5.85 -6.15
N LEU A 113 -15.82 6.80 -7.04
CA LEU A 113 -14.78 7.43 -7.85
C LEU A 113 -13.78 8.12 -6.94
N ARG A 114 -12.49 7.87 -7.18
CA ARG A 114 -11.40 8.49 -6.43
C ARG A 114 -10.52 9.36 -7.32
N GLU A 115 -9.83 10.29 -6.71
CA GLU A 115 -8.75 11.02 -7.38
C GLU A 115 -7.65 10.05 -7.82
N ILE A 116 -6.93 10.40 -8.88
CA ILE A 116 -5.77 9.65 -9.33
C ILE A 116 -4.70 9.69 -8.23
N ASP A 117 -4.27 8.51 -7.80
CA ASP A 117 -3.18 8.37 -6.85
C ASP A 117 -1.84 8.20 -7.58
N ILE A 118 -0.75 8.55 -6.89
CA ILE A 118 0.61 8.36 -7.43
C ILE A 118 0.92 6.89 -7.76
N THR A 119 0.23 5.96 -7.11
CA THR A 119 0.33 4.52 -7.39
C THR A 119 -0.19 4.17 -8.78
N ASP A 120 -1.21 4.87 -9.28
CA ASP A 120 -1.75 4.69 -10.63
C ASP A 120 -0.70 5.08 -11.70
N LEU A 121 0.21 5.98 -11.34
CA LEU A 121 1.28 6.45 -12.23
C LEU A 121 2.48 5.51 -12.27
N LEU A 122 2.63 4.56 -11.32
CA LEU A 122 3.73 3.59 -11.34
C LEU A 122 3.54 2.52 -12.42
N GLY A 123 2.32 2.22 -12.82
CA GLY A 123 1.99 1.37 -13.96
C GLY A 123 2.57 -0.05 -13.89
N ARG A 124 2.85 -0.55 -12.69
CA ARG A 124 3.19 -1.94 -12.48
C ARG A 124 1.91 -2.69 -12.19
N GLU A 125 1.68 -3.79 -12.90
CA GLU A 125 0.62 -4.73 -12.53
C GLU A 125 0.90 -5.18 -11.09
N GLU A 126 -0.02 -4.90 -10.17
CA GLU A 126 -0.03 -5.54 -8.87
C GLU A 126 -0.32 -7.02 -9.13
N GLY A 127 0.73 -7.80 -9.33
CA GLY A 127 0.57 -9.23 -9.55
C GLY A 127 -0.23 -9.85 -8.41
N VAL A 128 -1.10 -10.77 -8.74
CA VAL A 128 -2.00 -11.43 -7.79
C VAL A 128 -1.17 -12.22 -6.77
N LEU A 129 -1.58 -12.20 -5.48
CA LEU A 129 -0.95 -12.93 -4.36
C LEU A 129 -1.27 -14.44 -4.37
N ASP A 130 -1.48 -15.01 -5.55
CA ASP A 130 -1.95 -16.39 -5.71
C ASP A 130 -0.79 -17.37 -5.92
N ASP A 131 0.36 -17.14 -5.25
CA ASP A 131 1.39 -18.17 -5.20
C ASP A 131 0.96 -19.26 -4.22
N PRO A 132 0.63 -20.48 -4.71
CA PRO A 132 0.18 -21.58 -3.87
C PRO A 132 1.20 -21.95 -2.76
N ALA A 133 2.50 -21.73 -3.01
CA ALA A 133 3.55 -22.02 -2.03
C ALA A 133 3.44 -21.05 -0.84
N VAL A 134 3.25 -19.76 -1.09
CA VAL A 134 3.08 -18.74 -0.04
C VAL A 134 1.78 -18.98 0.74
N LEU A 135 0.68 -19.26 0.05
CA LEU A 135 -0.59 -19.58 0.70
C LEU A 135 -0.46 -20.79 1.62
N SER A 136 0.16 -21.88 1.15
CA SER A 136 0.41 -23.11 1.92
C SER A 136 1.31 -22.86 3.12
N PHE A 137 2.32 -21.99 3.00
CA PHE A 137 3.26 -21.67 4.07
C PHE A 137 2.58 -21.02 5.29
N PHE A 138 1.61 -20.13 5.06
CA PHE A 138 0.89 -19.42 6.13
C PHE A 138 -0.37 -20.14 6.60
N SER A 139 -1.00 -20.97 5.76
CA SER A 139 -2.23 -21.67 6.07
C SER A 139 -2.07 -22.59 7.30
N GLY A 140 -3.02 -22.47 8.24
CA GLY A 140 -3.00 -23.26 9.48
C GLY A 140 -1.88 -22.92 10.47
N LYS A 141 -1.03 -21.91 10.20
CA LYS A 141 0.05 -21.46 11.09
C LYS A 141 -0.43 -20.40 12.08
N ARG A 142 0.17 -20.36 13.26
CA ARG A 142 0.05 -19.20 14.18
C ARG A 142 1.10 -18.17 13.79
N VAL A 143 0.65 -16.98 13.48
CA VAL A 143 1.51 -15.89 12.98
C VAL A 143 1.49 -14.73 13.95
N LEU A 144 2.67 -14.22 14.29
CA LEU A 144 2.86 -13.01 15.09
C LEU A 144 3.45 -11.91 14.22
N VAL A 145 2.80 -10.74 14.19
CA VAL A 145 3.28 -9.54 13.51
C VAL A 145 3.57 -8.47 14.55
N THR A 146 4.79 -7.94 14.57
CA THR A 146 5.16 -6.80 15.43
C THR A 146 5.19 -5.52 14.63
N GLY A 147 4.82 -4.42 15.23
CA GLY A 147 4.68 -3.13 14.52
C GLY A 147 3.49 -3.12 13.57
N GLY A 148 2.43 -3.84 13.93
CA GLY A 148 1.27 -4.05 13.07
C GLY A 148 0.41 -2.83 12.80
N GLY A 149 0.54 -1.78 13.60
CA GLY A 149 -0.08 -0.47 13.33
C GLY A 149 0.65 0.37 12.27
N GLY A 150 1.89 0.00 11.92
CA GLY A 150 2.65 0.66 10.86
C GLY A 150 2.17 0.28 9.45
N THR A 151 2.58 1.05 8.45
CA THR A 151 2.19 0.85 7.04
C THR A 151 2.51 -0.58 6.55
N ILE A 152 3.73 -1.07 6.82
CA ILE A 152 4.16 -2.40 6.37
C ILE A 152 3.55 -3.49 7.25
N GLY A 153 3.63 -3.37 8.58
CA GLY A 153 3.09 -4.38 9.49
C GLY A 153 1.57 -4.56 9.35
N GLY A 154 0.83 -3.47 9.18
CA GLY A 154 -0.60 -3.51 8.93
C GLY A 154 -0.96 -4.18 7.61
N GLU A 155 -0.20 -3.92 6.53
CA GLU A 155 -0.44 -4.59 5.26
C GLU A 155 -0.05 -6.08 5.32
N ILE A 156 1.03 -6.43 6.03
CA ILE A 156 1.37 -7.83 6.33
C ILE A 156 0.19 -8.52 7.01
N ALA A 157 -0.34 -7.91 8.08
CA ALA A 157 -1.48 -8.47 8.81
C ALA A 157 -2.71 -8.69 7.91
N ARG A 158 -3.02 -7.73 7.01
CA ARG A 158 -4.12 -7.85 6.05
C ARG A 158 -3.93 -8.99 5.06
N GLN A 159 -2.73 -9.14 4.52
CA GLN A 159 -2.44 -10.18 3.53
C GLN A 159 -2.39 -11.56 4.18
N VAL A 160 -1.71 -11.70 5.32
CA VAL A 160 -1.66 -12.96 6.08
C VAL A 160 -3.06 -13.41 6.51
N ALA A 161 -3.94 -12.51 6.96
CA ALA A 161 -5.31 -12.85 7.32
C ALA A 161 -6.11 -13.49 6.18
N ARG A 162 -5.77 -13.23 4.91
CA ARG A 162 -6.42 -13.86 3.75
C ARG A 162 -5.87 -15.25 3.42
N MET A 163 -4.73 -15.63 4.00
CA MET A 163 -4.07 -16.91 3.74
C MET A 163 -4.53 -18.03 4.68
N GLY A 164 -5.53 -17.77 5.54
CA GLY A 164 -6.10 -18.78 6.43
C GLY A 164 -5.16 -19.28 7.54
N PRO A 165 -4.42 -18.38 8.26
CA PRO A 165 -3.65 -18.81 9.41
C PRO A 165 -4.56 -19.35 10.51
N ALA A 166 -4.07 -20.27 11.34
CA ALA A 166 -4.82 -20.75 12.50
C ALA A 166 -5.06 -19.64 13.53
N GLN A 167 -4.15 -18.68 13.63
CA GLN A 167 -4.27 -17.50 14.47
C GLN A 167 -3.34 -16.38 13.98
N LEU A 168 -3.83 -15.15 14.02
CA LEU A 168 -3.04 -13.94 13.74
C LEU A 168 -2.97 -13.08 15.01
N VAL A 169 -1.76 -12.92 15.56
CA VAL A 169 -1.47 -12.03 16.69
C VAL A 169 -0.76 -10.81 16.17
N VAL A 170 -1.22 -9.62 16.52
CA VAL A 170 -0.61 -8.35 16.10
C VAL A 170 -0.23 -7.55 17.34
N ILE A 171 1.05 -7.17 17.42
CA ILE A 171 1.57 -6.33 18.51
C ILE A 171 1.93 -4.97 17.96
N GLU A 172 1.43 -3.94 18.66
CA GLU A 172 1.73 -2.55 18.40
C GLU A 172 1.79 -1.78 19.73
N ARG A 173 2.74 -0.85 19.85
CA ARG A 173 2.86 -0.01 21.05
C ARG A 173 1.89 1.17 21.06
N ALA A 174 1.53 1.67 19.88
CA ALA A 174 0.61 2.78 19.71
C ALA A 174 -0.83 2.28 19.68
N GLU A 175 -1.61 2.57 20.73
CA GLU A 175 -2.99 2.13 20.88
C GLU A 175 -3.86 2.49 19.69
N ASN A 176 -3.83 3.76 19.24
CA ASN A 176 -4.66 4.21 18.12
C ASN A 176 -4.35 3.46 16.81
N ALA A 177 -3.07 3.21 16.55
CA ALA A 177 -2.65 2.47 15.37
C ALA A 177 -3.10 0.99 15.42
N LEU A 178 -3.08 0.38 16.62
CA LEU A 178 -3.60 -0.97 16.83
C LEU A 178 -5.11 -1.03 16.64
N TYR A 179 -5.84 -0.06 17.17
CA TYR A 179 -7.30 0.05 17.01
C TYR A 179 -7.71 0.17 15.54
N GLU A 180 -7.01 0.99 14.76
CA GLU A 180 -7.28 1.14 13.32
C GLU A 180 -7.11 -0.18 12.56
N ILE A 181 -6.04 -0.92 12.81
CA ILE A 181 -5.82 -2.22 12.13
C ILE A 181 -6.81 -3.28 12.62
N GLU A 182 -7.18 -3.28 13.89
CA GLU A 182 -8.20 -4.18 14.42
C GLU A 182 -9.55 -3.94 13.73
N ARG A 183 -10.01 -2.69 13.68
CA ARG A 183 -11.25 -2.29 13.02
C ARG A 183 -11.26 -2.73 11.56
N ASP A 184 -10.17 -2.51 10.83
CA ASP A 184 -10.05 -2.89 9.42
C ASP A 184 -10.10 -4.41 9.23
N LEU A 185 -9.36 -5.18 10.03
CA LEU A 185 -9.34 -6.65 9.93
C LEU A 185 -10.69 -7.28 10.30
N ARG A 186 -11.37 -6.77 11.33
CA ARG A 186 -12.72 -7.22 11.70
C ARG A 186 -13.73 -6.94 10.59
N ALA A 187 -13.67 -5.77 9.96
CA ALA A 187 -14.56 -5.41 8.85
C ALA A 187 -14.38 -6.32 7.61
N ARG A 188 -13.21 -6.95 7.46
CA ARG A 188 -12.91 -7.88 6.33
C ARG A 188 -13.50 -9.28 6.51
N GLN A 189 -13.96 -9.63 7.69
CA GLN A 189 -14.63 -10.91 8.00
C GLN A 189 -13.88 -12.15 7.47
N THR A 190 -12.56 -12.20 7.65
CA THR A 190 -11.73 -13.30 7.14
C THR A 190 -11.95 -14.64 7.85
N GLY A 191 -12.70 -14.64 8.96
CA GLY A 191 -12.92 -15.84 9.79
C GLY A 191 -11.69 -16.28 10.62
N VAL A 192 -10.55 -15.60 10.49
CA VAL A 192 -9.32 -15.92 11.20
C VAL A 192 -9.37 -15.39 12.63
N PRO A 193 -9.03 -16.21 13.65
CA PRO A 193 -8.86 -15.75 15.01
C PRO A 193 -7.78 -14.65 15.09
N PHE A 194 -8.21 -13.43 15.38
CA PHE A 194 -7.34 -12.25 15.44
C PHE A 194 -7.21 -11.74 16.86
N VAL A 195 -5.97 -11.52 17.29
CA VAL A 195 -5.64 -11.05 18.65
C VAL A 195 -4.79 -9.77 18.57
N PRO A 196 -5.37 -8.58 18.83
CA PRO A 196 -4.63 -7.34 18.96
C PRO A 196 -4.02 -7.22 20.36
N LEU A 197 -2.72 -6.89 20.44
CA LEU A 197 -2.02 -6.72 21.70
C LEU A 197 -1.25 -5.40 21.73
N ILE A 198 -1.45 -4.61 22.78
CA ILE A 198 -0.59 -3.47 23.07
C ILE A 198 0.70 -4.00 23.70
N GLY A 199 1.85 -3.61 23.13
CA GLY A 199 3.14 -3.99 23.66
C GLY A 199 4.32 -3.38 22.93
N ASP A 200 5.36 -3.08 23.68
CA ASP A 200 6.66 -2.66 23.15
C ASP A 200 7.56 -3.88 23.00
N ILE A 201 8.19 -4.03 21.84
CA ILE A 201 9.13 -5.13 21.56
C ILE A 201 10.40 -5.07 22.44
N GLY A 202 10.71 -3.91 23.02
CA GLY A 202 11.78 -3.71 23.98
C GLY A 202 11.45 -4.23 25.38
N ASP A 203 10.17 -4.43 25.70
CA ASP A 203 9.76 -5.09 26.96
C ASP A 203 9.89 -6.61 26.82
N THR A 204 11.06 -7.11 27.20
CA THR A 204 11.39 -8.53 27.12
C THR A 204 10.42 -9.40 27.94
N ARG A 205 9.95 -8.93 29.11
CA ARG A 205 9.02 -9.67 29.96
C ARG A 205 7.65 -9.81 29.29
N ARG A 206 7.15 -8.72 28.71
CA ARG A 206 5.89 -8.70 27.94
C ARG A 206 6.01 -9.65 26.74
N MET A 207 7.09 -9.56 25.98
CA MET A 207 7.33 -10.42 24.79
C MET A 207 7.46 -11.90 25.18
N GLU A 208 8.12 -12.22 26.27
CA GLU A 208 8.19 -13.60 26.81
C GLU A 208 6.79 -14.15 27.07
N THR A 209 5.95 -13.38 27.78
CA THR A 209 4.56 -13.77 28.08
C THR A 209 3.75 -14.02 26.81
N VAL A 210 3.89 -13.15 25.80
CA VAL A 210 3.19 -13.29 24.53
C VAL A 210 3.63 -14.54 23.78
N LEU A 211 4.94 -14.76 23.63
CA LEU A 211 5.46 -15.94 22.92
C LEU A 211 5.10 -17.25 23.63
N ALA A 212 5.11 -17.25 24.97
CA ALA A 212 4.68 -18.42 25.75
C ALA A 212 3.19 -18.75 25.57
N ALA A 213 2.33 -17.72 25.57
CA ALA A 213 0.88 -17.87 25.45
C ALA A 213 0.44 -18.30 24.04
N PHE A 214 0.97 -17.63 23.01
CA PHE A 214 0.49 -17.81 21.63
C PHE A 214 1.32 -18.80 20.81
N ARG A 215 2.56 -19.08 21.20
CA ARG A 215 3.48 -20.04 20.55
C ARG A 215 3.46 -19.91 19.01
N PRO A 216 3.80 -18.74 18.44
CA PRO A 216 3.75 -18.53 17.00
C PRO A 216 4.73 -19.44 16.26
N HIS A 217 4.33 -19.96 15.11
CA HIS A 217 5.23 -20.67 14.21
C HIS A 217 6.07 -19.67 13.39
N ILE A 218 5.44 -18.54 13.02
CA ILE A 218 6.04 -17.50 12.16
C ILE A 218 5.99 -16.17 12.90
N LEU A 219 7.12 -15.43 12.92
CA LEU A 219 7.23 -14.10 13.48
C LEU A 219 7.70 -13.12 12.39
N LEU A 220 6.84 -12.15 12.03
CA LEU A 220 7.12 -11.11 11.06
C LEU A 220 7.39 -9.80 11.81
N HIS A 221 8.68 -9.39 11.83
CA HIS A 221 9.15 -8.28 12.66
C HIS A 221 9.23 -6.98 11.85
N ALA A 222 8.16 -6.16 11.91
CA ALA A 222 8.07 -4.87 11.25
C ALA A 222 8.22 -3.66 12.19
N ALA A 223 8.30 -3.88 13.50
CA ALA A 223 8.51 -2.81 14.47
C ALA A 223 9.92 -2.23 14.36
N ALA A 224 10.04 -0.96 14.00
CA ALA A 224 11.32 -0.26 13.94
C ALA A 224 11.13 1.26 13.90
N HIS A 225 12.12 2.01 14.38
CA HIS A 225 12.25 3.44 14.10
C HIS A 225 12.87 3.65 12.72
N LYS A 226 12.18 4.39 11.83
CA LYS A 226 12.55 4.51 10.41
C LYS A 226 12.90 5.94 9.95
N HIS A 227 12.56 6.98 10.74
CA HIS A 227 12.78 8.36 10.32
C HIS A 227 14.25 8.74 10.46
N VAL A 228 14.92 9.00 9.32
CA VAL A 228 16.35 9.28 9.28
C VAL A 228 16.73 10.51 10.13
N PRO A 229 16.08 11.68 9.99
CA PRO A 229 16.44 12.86 10.81
C PRO A 229 16.21 12.64 12.30
N LEU A 230 15.09 12.00 12.69
CA LEU A 230 14.80 11.73 14.09
C LEU A 230 15.83 10.77 14.71
N MET A 231 16.22 9.73 14.00
CA MET A 231 17.21 8.78 14.51
C MET A 231 18.61 9.37 14.55
N GLN A 232 18.94 10.31 13.66
CA GLN A 232 20.20 11.04 13.70
C GLN A 232 20.34 11.86 14.99
N ASN A 233 19.25 12.45 15.45
CA ASN A 233 19.20 13.22 16.69
C ASN A 233 18.95 12.35 17.94
N ASN A 234 18.55 11.08 17.78
CA ASN A 234 18.26 10.15 18.86
C ASN A 234 18.94 8.79 18.65
N PRO A 235 20.28 8.72 18.58
CA PRO A 235 20.98 7.49 18.25
C PRO A 235 20.78 6.38 19.28
N CYS A 236 20.66 6.71 20.57
CA CYS A 236 20.41 5.73 21.62
C CYS A 236 19.06 5.03 21.43
N GLU A 237 18.03 5.76 20.98
CA GLU A 237 16.72 5.15 20.72
C GLU A 237 16.75 4.25 19.49
N ALA A 238 17.54 4.60 18.47
CA ALA A 238 17.78 3.71 17.32
C ALA A 238 18.46 2.40 17.77
N VAL A 239 19.46 2.48 18.66
CA VAL A 239 20.14 1.29 19.21
C VAL A 239 19.19 0.46 20.05
N LYS A 240 18.47 1.05 21.00
CA LYS A 240 17.54 0.35 21.89
C LYS A 240 16.46 -0.38 21.09
N ASN A 241 15.76 0.34 20.21
CA ASN A 241 14.61 -0.22 19.50
C ASN A 241 15.01 -1.11 18.33
N ASN A 242 15.92 -0.65 17.44
CA ASN A 242 16.20 -1.40 16.21
C ASN A 242 17.20 -2.54 16.43
N ILE A 243 18.10 -2.44 17.40
CA ILE A 243 19.14 -3.44 17.63
C ILE A 243 18.84 -4.30 18.85
N LEU A 244 18.78 -3.68 20.05
CA LEU A 244 18.67 -4.45 21.29
C LEU A 244 17.32 -5.13 21.45
N ALA A 245 16.22 -4.48 21.09
CA ALA A 245 14.90 -5.09 21.12
C ALA A 245 14.78 -6.22 20.08
N THR A 246 15.30 -6.01 18.84
CA THR A 246 15.36 -7.09 17.83
C THR A 246 16.18 -8.29 18.32
N ARG A 247 17.34 -8.06 18.99
CA ARG A 247 18.14 -9.12 19.57
C ARG A 247 17.39 -9.88 20.67
N GLY A 248 16.72 -9.13 21.56
CA GLY A 248 15.91 -9.72 22.63
C GLY A 248 14.80 -10.60 22.07
N LEU A 249 14.05 -10.07 21.13
CA LEU A 249 12.96 -10.78 20.46
C LEU A 249 13.44 -12.02 19.70
N GLY A 250 14.57 -11.93 19.00
CA GLY A 250 15.17 -13.07 18.30
C GLY A 250 15.62 -14.19 19.26
N ARG A 251 16.20 -13.85 20.42
CA ARG A 251 16.54 -14.85 21.46
C ARG A 251 15.30 -15.53 22.04
N LEU A 252 14.23 -14.75 22.25
CA LEU A 252 12.96 -15.30 22.69
C LEU A 252 12.33 -16.20 21.62
N ALA A 253 12.44 -15.84 20.35
CA ALA A 253 11.97 -16.67 19.24
C ALA A 253 12.64 -18.07 19.24
N ILE A 254 13.95 -18.13 19.46
CA ILE A 254 14.68 -19.41 19.60
C ILE A 254 14.17 -20.18 20.81
N ARG A 255 14.06 -19.52 21.98
CA ARG A 255 13.60 -20.16 23.24
C ARG A 255 12.20 -20.78 23.10
N HIS A 256 11.29 -20.06 22.41
CA HIS A 256 9.90 -20.48 22.19
C HIS A 256 9.70 -21.30 20.91
N ARG A 257 10.80 -21.73 20.25
CA ARG A 257 10.79 -22.59 19.06
C ARG A 257 9.93 -22.01 17.91
N VAL A 258 10.04 -20.70 17.68
CA VAL A 258 9.49 -20.08 16.48
C VAL A 258 10.21 -20.69 15.27
N GLU A 259 9.48 -21.17 14.28
CA GLU A 259 10.06 -21.84 13.11
C GLU A 259 10.77 -20.83 12.20
N ASN A 260 10.10 -19.70 11.89
CA ASN A 260 10.60 -18.67 10.99
C ASN A 260 10.50 -17.29 11.62
N PHE A 261 11.59 -16.53 11.57
CA PHE A 261 11.69 -15.15 12.02
C PHE A 261 12.12 -14.28 10.84
N LEU A 262 11.25 -13.37 10.39
CA LEU A 262 11.57 -12.48 9.30
C LEU A 262 11.67 -11.03 9.78
N LEU A 263 12.82 -10.40 9.55
CA LEU A 263 13.09 -8.99 9.84
C LEU A 263 12.81 -8.12 8.62
N ILE A 264 11.97 -7.13 8.77
CA ILE A 264 11.81 -6.06 7.78
C ILE A 264 13.01 -5.12 7.86
N SER A 265 13.77 -5.02 6.77
CA SER A 265 14.91 -4.12 6.63
C SER A 265 14.70 -3.10 5.50
N THR A 266 15.75 -2.42 5.09
CA THR A 266 15.68 -1.29 4.16
C THR A 266 16.90 -1.26 3.23
N ASP A 267 16.75 -0.64 2.05
CA ASP A 267 17.84 -0.29 1.14
C ASP A 267 18.93 0.56 1.83
N LYS A 268 18.55 1.36 2.83
CA LYS A 268 19.46 2.24 3.60
C LYS A 268 20.41 1.48 4.53
N ALA A 269 20.18 0.17 4.74
CA ALA A 269 21.12 -0.73 5.40
C ALA A 269 22.30 -1.17 4.49
N VAL A 270 22.22 -0.90 3.18
CA VAL A 270 23.30 -1.14 2.23
C VAL A 270 24.25 0.05 2.25
N ARG A 271 25.49 -0.12 2.74
CA ARG A 271 26.47 0.98 2.92
C ARG A 271 25.87 2.17 3.68
N PRO A 272 25.48 1.98 4.95
CA PRO A 272 24.71 2.97 5.69
C PRO A 272 25.50 4.24 5.94
N VAL A 273 24.88 5.38 5.64
CA VAL A 273 25.44 6.74 5.87
C VAL A 273 24.64 7.51 6.93
N SER A 274 23.71 6.84 7.64
CA SER A 274 22.88 7.42 8.69
C SER A 274 22.76 6.48 9.87
N VAL A 275 22.48 7.04 11.06
CA VAL A 275 22.23 6.24 12.29
C VAL A 275 21.10 5.22 12.07
N MET A 276 20.01 5.63 11.41
CA MET A 276 18.90 4.72 11.11
C MET A 276 19.36 3.56 10.22
N GLY A 277 20.05 3.83 9.12
CA GLY A 277 20.58 2.80 8.22
C GLY A 277 21.58 1.88 8.92
N ALA A 278 22.49 2.42 9.73
CA ALA A 278 23.46 1.66 10.52
C ALA A 278 22.76 0.77 11.54
N SER A 279 21.74 1.27 12.26
CA SER A 279 20.97 0.47 13.22
C SER A 279 20.25 -0.70 12.56
N LYS A 280 19.67 -0.51 11.38
CA LYS A 280 19.05 -1.62 10.61
C LYS A 280 20.09 -2.61 10.12
N ARG A 281 21.27 -2.16 9.66
CA ARG A 281 22.35 -3.04 9.27
C ARG A 281 22.84 -3.90 10.44
N LEU A 282 23.01 -3.30 11.62
CA LEU A 282 23.39 -4.06 12.83
C LEU A 282 22.30 -5.04 13.25
N ALA A 283 21.00 -4.69 13.12
CA ALA A 283 19.91 -5.63 13.35
C ALA A 283 19.97 -6.83 12.40
N GLU A 284 20.30 -6.65 11.13
CA GLU A 284 20.53 -7.76 10.19
C GLU A 284 21.69 -8.67 10.65
N HIS A 285 22.81 -8.11 11.08
CA HIS A 285 23.92 -8.90 11.61
C HIS A 285 23.55 -9.66 12.88
N VAL A 286 22.73 -9.05 13.75
CA VAL A 286 22.22 -9.71 14.96
C VAL A 286 21.40 -10.95 14.60
N ILE A 287 20.42 -10.84 13.69
CA ILE A 287 19.60 -12.00 13.32
C ILE A 287 20.40 -13.05 12.54
N GLN A 288 21.38 -12.64 11.75
CA GLN A 288 22.28 -13.54 11.06
C GLN A 288 23.14 -14.35 12.05
N ALA A 289 23.65 -13.72 13.11
CA ALA A 289 24.35 -14.41 14.19
C ALA A 289 23.42 -15.37 14.97
N LEU A 290 22.17 -14.99 15.20
CA LEU A 290 21.19 -15.84 15.87
C LEU A 290 20.77 -17.05 15.02
N ASN A 291 20.83 -16.95 13.70
CA ASN A 291 20.49 -18.06 12.81
C ASN A 291 21.40 -19.27 12.99
N ALA A 292 22.63 -19.07 13.47
CA ALA A 292 23.56 -20.15 13.81
C ALA A 292 23.35 -20.71 15.24
N ALA A 293 22.52 -20.06 16.06
CA ALA A 293 22.40 -20.34 17.49
C ALA A 293 21.20 -21.24 17.87
N GLY A 294 20.36 -21.63 16.90
CA GLY A 294 19.16 -22.40 17.21
C GLY A 294 18.38 -22.88 15.98
N PRO A 295 17.24 -23.56 16.19
CA PRO A 295 16.45 -24.15 15.12
C PRO A 295 15.60 -23.12 14.36
N THR A 296 15.46 -21.90 14.85
CA THR A 296 14.69 -20.83 14.21
C THR A 296 15.41 -20.35 12.95
N ARG A 297 14.71 -20.32 11.83
CA ARG A 297 15.24 -19.76 10.58
C ARG A 297 15.06 -18.25 10.59
N PHE A 298 16.15 -17.50 10.49
CA PHE A 298 16.14 -16.04 10.44
C PHE A 298 16.38 -15.55 9.02
N CYS A 299 15.52 -14.64 8.56
CA CYS A 299 15.63 -13.99 7.28
C CYS A 299 15.47 -12.48 7.44
N ALA A 300 16.11 -11.68 6.57
CA ALA A 300 15.89 -10.24 6.47
C ALA A 300 15.55 -9.86 5.03
N VAL A 301 14.54 -9.01 4.87
CA VAL A 301 14.13 -8.49 3.56
C VAL A 301 14.39 -6.99 3.50
N ARG A 302 15.13 -6.56 2.49
CA ARG A 302 15.39 -5.16 2.18
C ARG A 302 14.53 -4.71 1.03
N PHE A 303 13.91 -3.54 1.15
CA PHE A 303 13.22 -2.88 0.04
C PHE A 303 13.41 -1.36 0.11
N GLY A 304 13.10 -0.69 -1.00
CA GLY A 304 13.22 0.75 -1.17
C GLY A 304 12.12 1.56 -0.48
N ASN A 305 11.87 2.75 -0.97
CA ASN A 305 10.81 3.59 -0.41
C ASN A 305 9.43 3.05 -0.81
N VAL A 306 8.51 3.08 0.15
CA VAL A 306 7.13 2.66 -0.07
C VAL A 306 6.24 3.88 -0.20
N LEU A 307 5.49 3.95 -1.31
CA LEU A 307 4.58 5.06 -1.58
C LEU A 307 3.49 5.17 -0.53
N GLY A 308 3.15 6.41 -0.18
CA GLY A 308 2.06 6.68 0.77
C GLY A 308 2.32 6.23 2.20
N SER A 309 3.54 5.74 2.54
CA SER A 309 3.84 5.35 3.92
C SER A 309 3.85 6.56 4.84
N SER A 310 3.35 6.38 6.08
CA SER A 310 3.26 7.44 7.09
C SER A 310 4.60 8.16 7.28
N GLY A 311 4.58 9.50 7.23
CA GLY A 311 5.77 10.34 7.36
C GLY A 311 6.77 10.22 6.20
N SER A 312 6.36 9.76 5.02
CA SER A 312 7.19 9.72 3.81
C SER A 312 7.09 11.04 3.03
N VAL A 313 7.98 11.21 2.06
CA VAL A 313 8.10 12.44 1.26
C VAL A 313 6.86 12.77 0.44
N VAL A 314 6.11 11.77 -0.03
CA VAL A 314 4.93 11.99 -0.89
C VAL A 314 3.78 12.69 -0.15
N PRO A 315 3.34 12.25 1.05
CA PRO A 315 2.40 13.02 1.86
C PRO A 315 2.86 14.44 2.15
N LEU A 316 4.15 14.63 2.49
CA LEU A 316 4.72 15.96 2.73
C LEU A 316 4.61 16.85 1.49
N PHE A 317 4.96 16.36 0.32
CA PHE A 317 4.83 17.11 -0.93
C PHE A 317 3.38 17.49 -1.23
N ARG A 318 2.43 16.58 -1.00
CA ARG A 318 0.99 16.87 -1.15
C ARG A 318 0.53 18.00 -0.22
N GLU A 319 0.97 17.99 1.03
CA GLU A 319 0.68 19.06 2.00
C GLU A 319 1.27 20.40 1.56
N GLN A 320 2.53 20.41 1.13
CA GLN A 320 3.20 21.61 0.61
C GLN A 320 2.51 22.17 -0.62
N ILE A 321 2.12 21.33 -1.57
CA ILE A 321 1.36 21.72 -2.77
C ILE A 321 0.01 22.31 -2.38
N LYS A 322 -0.73 21.67 -1.46
CA LYS A 322 -2.02 22.19 -0.96
C LYS A 322 -1.88 23.55 -0.27
N ALA A 323 -0.74 23.79 0.38
CA ALA A 323 -0.43 25.08 1.02
C ALA A 323 0.06 26.15 0.03
N GLY A 324 0.14 25.86 -1.26
CA GLY A 324 0.60 26.80 -2.30
C GLY A 324 2.09 26.73 -2.62
N GLY A 325 2.80 25.73 -2.10
CA GLY A 325 4.25 25.53 -2.34
C GLY A 325 5.15 26.44 -1.48
N PRO A 326 6.47 26.48 -1.74
CA PRO A 326 7.18 25.58 -2.65
C PRO A 326 7.34 24.14 -2.12
N VAL A 327 7.61 23.17 -2.99
CA VAL A 327 7.98 21.81 -2.62
C VAL A 327 9.46 21.77 -2.22
N THR A 328 9.75 21.23 -1.05
CA THR A 328 11.12 21.15 -0.52
C THR A 328 11.84 19.90 -1.03
N VAL A 329 12.84 20.08 -1.88
CA VAL A 329 13.71 19.02 -2.38
C VAL A 329 15.08 19.16 -1.76
N THR A 330 15.58 18.10 -1.11
CA THR A 330 16.87 18.13 -0.38
C THR A 330 18.07 18.32 -1.31
N HIS A 331 18.01 17.73 -2.50
CA HIS A 331 19.05 17.85 -3.53
C HIS A 331 18.46 17.53 -4.91
N PRO A 332 18.74 18.31 -5.97
CA PRO A 332 18.16 18.11 -7.29
C PRO A 332 18.50 16.76 -7.95
N GLY A 333 19.69 16.21 -7.66
CA GLY A 333 20.11 14.89 -8.14
C GLY A 333 19.65 13.71 -7.30
N MET A 334 18.72 13.90 -6.34
CA MET A 334 18.29 12.81 -5.47
C MET A 334 17.33 11.86 -6.22
N ALA A 335 17.70 10.59 -6.33
CA ALA A 335 16.88 9.51 -6.87
C ALA A 335 16.56 8.48 -5.79
N ARG A 336 15.38 7.89 -5.83
CA ARG A 336 14.92 6.82 -4.95
C ARG A 336 14.13 5.79 -5.72
N TYR A 337 14.31 4.52 -5.36
CA TYR A 337 13.43 3.45 -5.82
C TYR A 337 12.13 3.47 -5.03
N PHE A 338 11.02 3.45 -5.72
CA PHE A 338 9.70 3.40 -5.12
C PHE A 338 8.97 2.12 -5.51
N MET A 339 8.15 1.64 -4.59
CA MET A 339 7.22 0.53 -4.80
C MET A 339 5.92 0.78 -4.04
N THR A 340 4.87 0.04 -4.37
CA THR A 340 3.63 0.07 -3.58
C THR A 340 3.81 -0.68 -2.26
N THR A 341 2.96 -0.39 -1.28
CA THR A 341 2.95 -1.13 0.00
C THR A 341 2.68 -2.62 -0.25
N ARG A 342 1.78 -2.93 -1.19
CA ARG A 342 1.42 -4.31 -1.54
C ARG A 342 2.58 -5.06 -2.18
N GLU A 343 3.31 -4.44 -3.12
CA GLU A 343 4.51 -5.04 -3.72
C GLU A 343 5.57 -5.34 -2.65
N ALA A 344 5.85 -4.37 -1.75
CA ALA A 344 6.83 -4.56 -0.68
C ALA A 344 6.46 -5.74 0.22
N VAL A 345 5.20 -5.81 0.66
CA VAL A 345 4.71 -6.88 1.52
C VAL A 345 4.70 -8.22 0.81
N ARG A 346 4.37 -8.26 -0.47
CA ARG A 346 4.44 -9.48 -1.27
C ARG A 346 5.86 -10.05 -1.30
N LEU A 347 6.88 -9.21 -1.55
CA LEU A 347 8.28 -9.64 -1.48
C LEU A 347 8.65 -10.19 -0.09
N VAL A 348 8.13 -9.57 0.97
CA VAL A 348 8.32 -10.03 2.36
C VAL A 348 7.73 -11.42 2.57
N LEU A 349 6.49 -11.65 2.12
CA LEU A 349 5.79 -12.92 2.31
C LEU A 349 6.38 -14.06 1.46
N HIS A 350 6.97 -13.75 0.31
CA HIS A 350 7.70 -14.72 -0.51
C HIS A 350 9.07 -15.11 0.08
N ALA A 351 9.64 -14.27 0.93
CA ALA A 351 10.94 -14.52 1.55
C ALA A 351 10.83 -15.22 2.91
N ALA A 352 9.61 -15.34 3.45
CA ALA A 352 9.37 -15.97 4.76
C ALA A 352 9.45 -17.49 4.67
#